data_37eddfc9ff8ee454630b744e52277f7e
#
_entry.id   37eddfc9ff8ee454630b744e52277f7e
#
_cell.length_a   1.000
_cell.length_b   1.000
_cell.length_c   1.000
_cell.angle_alpha   90.00
_cell.angle_beta   90.00
_cell.angle_gamma   90.00
#
_symmetry.space_group_name_H-M   'P 1'
#
loop_
_entity.id
_entity.type
_entity.pdbx_description
1 polymer ?
#
loop_
_entity_poly.entity_id
_entity_poly.type
_entity_poly.pdbx_seq_one_letter_code
_entity_poly.pdbx_strand_id
1 'polypeptide(L)'
;MQTSQIKEKEFEVSPDFIPFHKAWFGPEEENEMLDTLRSGWITTGPKTKKFEEDFKNYCQAKHCVALNSCTAALHLAYAPLGVGPGDEVINTPM
;
A
#
# COMPACT_ATOMS: atom_id res chain seq x y z
N MET A 1 31.12 -7.76 -35.93
CA MET A 1 30.33 -7.62 -34.71
C MET A 1 30.55 -6.19 -34.19
N GLN A 2 29.61 -5.29 -34.44
CA GLN A 2 29.67 -3.91 -33.93
C GLN A 2 29.12 -3.89 -32.51
N THR A 3 29.99 -3.69 -31.55
CA THR A 3 29.62 -3.40 -30.17
C THR A 3 29.01 -2.00 -30.15
N SER A 4 27.68 -1.93 -30.02
CA SER A 4 26.99 -0.65 -29.79
C SER A 4 27.44 -0.09 -28.45
N GLN A 5 28.23 0.98 -28.50
CA GLN A 5 28.55 1.78 -27.30
C GLN A 5 27.25 2.38 -26.78
N ILE A 6 26.76 1.83 -25.67
CA ILE A 6 25.73 2.50 -24.88
C ILE A 6 26.43 3.74 -24.31
N LYS A 7 26.11 4.92 -24.85
CA LYS A 7 26.50 6.18 -24.23
C LYS A 7 25.91 6.24 -22.83
N GLU A 8 26.76 6.19 -21.82
CA GLU A 8 26.35 6.51 -20.45
C GLU A 8 25.74 7.92 -20.49
N LYS A 9 24.44 8.00 -20.24
CA LYS A 9 23.80 9.29 -19.98
C LYS A 9 24.37 9.79 -18.66
N GLU A 10 25.09 10.91 -18.69
CA GLU A 10 25.44 11.63 -17.45
C GLU A 10 24.13 11.94 -16.73
N PHE A 11 24.03 11.41 -15.52
CA PHE A 11 22.88 11.65 -14.65
C PHE A 11 23.06 13.02 -14.03
N GLU A 12 22.32 14.02 -14.50
CA GLU A 12 22.26 15.32 -13.83
C GLU A 12 21.48 15.14 -12.51
N VAL A 13 22.18 15.35 -11.42
CA VAL A 13 21.56 15.37 -10.09
C VAL A 13 20.71 16.63 -9.99
N SER A 14 19.39 16.47 -9.74
CA SER A 14 18.51 17.62 -9.51
C SER A 14 19.04 18.47 -8.34
N PRO A 15 19.13 19.79 -8.47
CA PRO A 15 19.52 20.67 -7.38
C PRO A 15 18.47 20.69 -6.26
N ASP A 16 17.25 20.27 -6.56
CA ASP A 16 16.15 20.23 -5.59
C ASP A 16 16.12 18.90 -4.83
N PHE A 17 15.92 18.97 -3.51
CA PHE A 17 15.73 17.77 -2.71
C PHE A 17 14.44 17.06 -3.11
N ILE A 18 14.55 15.84 -3.60
CA ILE A 18 13.43 14.98 -3.94
C ILE A 18 13.14 14.08 -2.73
N PRO A 19 12.05 14.30 -1.98
CA PRO A 19 11.72 13.45 -0.83
C PRO A 19 11.38 12.03 -1.30
N PHE A 20 11.75 11.03 -0.50
CA PHE A 20 11.41 9.64 -0.76
C PHE A 20 9.89 9.45 -0.86
N HIS A 21 9.14 10.18 -0.06
CA HIS A 21 7.68 10.13 0.00
C HIS A 21 7.11 11.51 0.35
N LYS A 22 6.03 11.86 -0.31
CA LYS A 22 5.20 13.01 0.05
C LYS A 22 3.74 12.54 0.02
N ALA A 23 3.11 12.48 1.18
CA ALA A 23 1.69 12.19 1.26
C ALA A 23 0.90 13.32 0.61
N TRP A 24 -0.12 12.96 -0.17
CA TRP A 24 -1.07 13.89 -0.73
C TRP A 24 -2.35 13.82 0.11
N PHE A 25 -2.80 14.98 0.60
CA PHE A 25 -4.04 15.13 1.34
C PHE A 25 -4.84 16.27 0.70
N GLY A 26 -6.11 16.03 0.47
CA GLY A 26 -7.06 17.00 0.00
C GLY A 26 -8.19 17.25 1.01
N PRO A 27 -9.14 18.12 0.67
CA PRO A 27 -10.30 18.41 1.52
C PRO A 27 -11.13 17.16 1.87
N GLU A 28 -11.12 16.16 1.03
CA GLU A 28 -11.87 14.92 1.24
C GLU A 28 -11.30 14.13 2.41
N GLU A 29 -9.97 13.94 2.44
CA GLU A 29 -9.28 13.26 3.53
C GLU A 29 -9.41 14.03 4.85
N GLU A 30 -9.28 15.36 4.80
CA GLU A 30 -9.47 16.22 5.98
C GLU A 30 -10.88 16.08 6.55
N ASN A 31 -11.91 16.11 5.70
CA ASN A 31 -13.30 15.98 6.12
C ASN A 31 -13.58 14.59 6.71
N GLU A 32 -13.06 13.51 6.12
CA GLU A 32 -13.20 12.15 6.66
C GLU A 32 -12.54 12.01 8.04
N MET A 33 -11.38 12.62 8.24
CA MET A 33 -10.72 12.64 9.55
C MET A 33 -11.53 13.43 10.58
N LEU A 34 -12.01 14.62 10.24
CA LEU A 34 -12.84 15.45 11.11
C LEU A 34 -14.14 14.73 11.49
N ASP A 35 -14.80 14.11 10.54
CA ASP A 35 -16.02 13.35 10.79
C ASP A 35 -15.76 12.16 11.73
N THR A 36 -14.64 11.45 11.56
CA THR A 36 -14.22 10.37 12.46
C THR A 36 -14.07 10.88 13.89
N LEU A 37 -13.35 11.99 14.09
CA LEU A 37 -13.16 12.58 15.41
C LEU A 37 -14.48 13.03 16.04
N ARG A 38 -15.36 13.68 15.27
CA ARG A 38 -16.66 14.15 15.74
C ARG A 38 -17.63 13.01 16.08
N SER A 39 -17.52 11.89 15.39
CA SER A 39 -18.32 10.70 15.69
C SER A 39 -17.97 10.06 17.03
N GLY A 40 -16.78 10.34 17.58
CA GLY A 40 -16.24 9.68 18.77
C GLY A 40 -15.81 8.23 18.55
N TRP A 41 -15.95 7.70 17.34
CA TRP A 41 -15.56 6.32 17.01
C TRP A 41 -14.20 6.30 16.33
N ILE A 42 -13.14 6.18 17.11
CA ILE A 42 -11.75 6.26 16.64
C ILE A 42 -11.05 4.88 16.50
N THR A 43 -11.79 3.80 16.66
CA THR A 43 -11.30 2.41 16.50
C THR A 43 -11.97 1.75 15.30
N THR A 44 -11.69 0.44 15.09
CA THR A 44 -12.36 -0.34 14.05
C THR A 44 -13.87 -0.23 14.17
N GLY A 45 -14.53 0.22 13.11
CA GLY A 45 -15.96 0.51 13.14
C GLY A 45 -16.57 0.72 11.76
N PRO A 46 -17.62 1.55 11.66
CA PRO A 46 -18.36 1.75 10.41
C PRO A 46 -17.50 2.20 9.24
N LYS A 47 -16.53 3.10 9.46
CA LYS A 47 -15.62 3.58 8.40
C LYS A 47 -14.68 2.50 7.90
N THR A 48 -14.19 1.63 8.79
CA THR A 48 -13.39 0.47 8.40
C THR A 48 -14.18 -0.48 7.52
N LYS A 49 -15.43 -0.78 7.90
CA LYS A 49 -16.32 -1.63 7.09
C LYS A 49 -16.64 -1.02 5.73
N LYS A 50 -16.87 0.30 5.70
CA LYS A 50 -17.07 1.02 4.44
C LYS A 50 -15.83 0.94 3.55
N PHE A 51 -14.63 1.15 4.11
CA PHE A 51 -13.38 1.02 3.39
C PHE A 51 -13.20 -0.39 2.81
N GLU A 52 -13.46 -1.44 3.60
CA GLU A 52 -13.38 -2.83 3.14
C GLU A 52 -14.33 -3.09 1.96
N GLU A 53 -15.55 -2.58 2.03
CA GLU A 53 -16.53 -2.75 0.95
C GLU A 53 -16.16 -1.97 -0.31
N ASP A 54 -15.74 -0.70 -0.17
CA ASP A 54 -15.35 0.14 -1.29
C ASP A 54 -14.10 -0.44 -1.99
N PHE A 55 -13.10 -0.87 -1.21
CA PHE A 55 -11.87 -1.47 -1.74
C PHE A 55 -12.14 -2.82 -2.42
N LYS A 56 -12.98 -3.65 -1.80
CA LYS A 56 -13.45 -4.91 -2.39
C LYS A 56 -14.08 -4.69 -3.76
N ASN A 57 -14.96 -3.69 -3.87
CA ASN A 57 -15.65 -3.38 -5.12
C ASN A 57 -14.69 -2.81 -6.16
N TYR A 58 -13.76 -1.93 -5.75
CA TYR A 58 -12.75 -1.37 -6.64
C TYR A 58 -11.84 -2.46 -7.23
N CYS A 59 -11.38 -3.40 -6.42
CA CYS A 59 -10.54 -4.52 -6.86
C CYS A 59 -11.32 -5.68 -7.49
N GLN A 60 -12.65 -5.63 -7.50
CA GLN A 60 -13.53 -6.74 -7.92
C GLN A 60 -13.23 -8.05 -7.18
N ALA A 61 -12.81 -7.93 -5.92
CA ALA A 61 -12.53 -9.06 -5.04
C ALA A 61 -13.80 -9.58 -4.38
N LYS A 62 -13.78 -10.85 -3.94
CA LYS A 62 -14.90 -11.43 -3.20
C LYS A 62 -14.94 -10.98 -1.74
N HIS A 63 -13.77 -10.76 -1.16
CA HIS A 63 -13.59 -10.40 0.24
C HIS A 63 -12.49 -9.35 0.37
N CYS A 64 -12.58 -8.55 1.42
CA CYS A 64 -11.56 -7.60 1.84
C CYS A 64 -11.55 -7.51 3.36
N VAL A 65 -10.37 -7.43 3.95
CA VAL A 65 -10.17 -7.25 5.39
C VAL A 65 -9.11 -6.18 5.60
N ALA A 66 -9.46 -5.15 6.34
CA ALA A 66 -8.52 -4.11 6.73
C ALA A 66 -7.67 -4.55 7.92
N LEU A 67 -6.37 -4.30 7.84
CA LEU A 67 -5.37 -4.68 8.83
C LEU A 67 -4.57 -3.47 9.28
N ASN A 68 -3.92 -3.57 10.42
CA ASN A 68 -3.16 -2.49 11.02
C ASN A 68 -1.77 -2.26 10.38
N SER A 69 -1.28 -3.20 9.57
CA SER A 69 0.02 -3.08 8.92
C SER A 69 0.14 -3.99 7.70
N CYS A 70 1.02 -3.62 6.77
CA CYS A 70 1.39 -4.47 5.64
C CYS A 70 2.02 -5.80 6.10
N THR A 71 2.83 -5.79 7.16
CA THR A 71 3.42 -7.01 7.74
C THR A 71 2.34 -7.99 8.21
N ALA A 72 1.29 -7.49 8.88
CA ALA A 72 0.15 -8.31 9.27
C ALA A 72 -0.59 -8.86 8.05
N ALA A 73 -0.73 -8.06 6.99
CA ALA A 73 -1.38 -8.49 5.75
C ALA A 73 -0.61 -9.64 5.08
N LEU A 74 0.70 -9.54 4.97
CA LEU A 74 1.56 -10.59 4.41
C LEU A 74 1.48 -11.87 5.25
N HIS A 75 1.57 -11.76 6.57
CA HIS A 75 1.46 -12.91 7.46
C HIS A 75 0.11 -13.63 7.32
N LEU A 76 -0.97 -12.86 7.35
CA LEU A 76 -2.32 -13.41 7.22
C LEU A 76 -2.65 -13.91 5.81
N ALA A 77 -1.93 -13.46 4.78
CA ALA A 77 -2.05 -14.03 3.45
C ALA A 77 -1.41 -15.44 3.36
N TYR A 78 -0.27 -15.65 4.01
CA TYR A 78 0.45 -16.92 3.95
C TYR A 78 -0.09 -17.98 4.93
N ALA A 79 -0.47 -17.59 6.13
CA ALA A 79 -0.89 -18.52 7.17
C ALA A 79 -2.07 -19.43 6.76
N PRO A 80 -3.16 -18.93 6.16
CA PRO A 80 -4.27 -19.78 5.72
C PRO A 80 -3.91 -20.70 4.54
N LEU A 81 -2.88 -20.35 3.76
CA LEU A 81 -2.38 -21.17 2.65
C LEU A 81 -1.47 -22.30 3.13
N GLY A 82 -1.13 -22.34 4.42
CA GLY A 82 -0.25 -23.35 4.99
C GLY A 82 1.22 -23.16 4.63
N VAL A 83 1.61 -21.98 4.15
CA VAL A 83 3.02 -21.68 3.82
C VAL A 83 3.86 -21.73 5.09
N GLY A 84 4.90 -22.57 5.09
CA GLY A 84 5.73 -22.84 6.25
C GLY A 84 7.18 -23.20 5.90
N PRO A 85 7.94 -23.72 6.87
CA PRO A 85 9.33 -24.09 6.65
C PRO A 85 9.50 -25.07 5.50
N GLY A 86 10.35 -24.72 4.52
CA GLY A 86 10.61 -25.49 3.32
C GLY A 86 9.83 -25.05 2.08
N ASP A 87 8.85 -24.18 2.23
CA ASP A 87 8.15 -23.58 1.09
C ASP A 87 8.90 -22.37 0.53
N GLU A 88 8.75 -22.14 -0.75
CA GLU A 88 9.36 -21.01 -1.47
C GLU A 88 8.28 -20.03 -1.93
N VAL A 89 8.56 -18.76 -1.78
CA VAL A 89 7.68 -17.66 -2.22
C VAL A 89 8.43 -16.75 -3.18
N ILE A 90 7.87 -16.55 -4.37
CA ILE A 90 8.43 -15.62 -5.36
C ILE A 90 7.85 -14.22 -5.07
N ASN A 91 8.74 -13.26 -4.89
CA ASN A 91 8.38 -11.88 -4.60
C ASN A 91 9.29 -10.91 -5.35
N THR A 92 8.92 -9.62 -5.36
CA THR A 92 9.78 -8.55 -5.87
C THR A 92 10.99 -8.34 -4.95
N PRO A 93 12.15 -7.92 -5.48
CA PRO A 93 13.39 -7.76 -4.69
C PRO A 93 13.40 -6.50 -3.82
N MET A 94 12.30 -5.79 -3.73
CA MET A 94 12.20 -4.52 -3.00
C MET A 94 11.45 -4.68 -1.68
#